data_7b38a93ea4db6dbf5ddf95618403bb3e
#
_entry.id   7b38a93ea4db6dbf5ddf95618403bb3e
#
_cell.length_a   1.000
_cell.length_b   1.000
_cell.length_c   1.000
_cell.angle_alpha   90.00
_cell.angle_beta   90.00
_cell.angle_gamma   90.00
#
_symmetry.space_group_name_H-M   'P 1'
#
loop_
_entity.id
_entity.type
_entity.pdbx_description
1 polymer ?
#
loop_
_entity_poly.entity_id
_entity_poly.type
_entity_poly.pdbx_seq_one_letter_code
_entity_poly.pdbx_strand_id
1 'polypeptide(L)'
;MQKIIKIIILFIFLFVIVIFYISLTRDTNYNTSSLINKETPEFKIISFDDSNFYTRDDIKKNNYTLINFWASWCAPCKIEHPILMKLSQKKNLMLLGINFKDKEPQAKTFLSELGNPYDLLAKDKNGKHSVKFGIYGIPESILINKELMIIRKFVGPLSVDDYNNIIKIIE
;
A
#
# COMPACT_ATOMS: atom_id res chain seq x y z
N MET A 1 33.24 22.77 -38.69
CA MET A 1 33.03 22.55 -37.24
C MET A 1 31.53 22.67 -36.84
N GLN A 2 30.82 23.75 -37.15
CA GLN A 2 29.41 23.92 -36.75
C GLN A 2 28.43 22.84 -37.26
N LYS A 3 28.59 22.31 -38.47
CA LYS A 3 27.76 21.24 -39.04
C LYS A 3 27.97 19.92 -38.27
N ILE A 4 29.19 19.60 -37.91
CA ILE A 4 29.52 18.36 -37.14
C ILE A 4 28.93 18.45 -35.74
N ILE A 5 29.02 19.57 -35.08
CA ILE A 5 28.43 19.82 -33.76
C ILE A 5 26.89 19.62 -33.79
N LYS A 6 26.20 20.15 -34.80
CA LYS A 6 24.76 20.00 -34.98
C LYS A 6 24.37 18.52 -35.17
N ILE A 7 25.16 17.76 -35.93
CA ILE A 7 24.95 16.34 -36.17
C ILE A 7 25.13 15.55 -34.84
N ILE A 8 26.17 15.85 -34.05
CA ILE A 8 26.42 15.22 -32.75
C ILE A 8 25.25 15.52 -31.80
N ILE A 9 24.78 16.74 -31.71
CA ILE A 9 23.64 17.12 -30.86
C ILE A 9 22.38 16.36 -31.28
N LEU A 10 22.12 16.23 -32.58
CA LEU A 10 20.98 15.46 -33.07
C LEU A 10 21.07 13.98 -32.67
N PHE A 11 22.26 13.36 -32.81
CA PHE A 11 22.44 11.96 -32.40
C PHE A 11 22.26 11.77 -30.90
N ILE A 12 22.78 12.67 -30.05
CA ILE A 12 22.57 12.64 -28.60
C ILE A 12 21.07 12.76 -28.27
N PHE A 13 20.37 13.67 -28.92
CA PHE A 13 18.93 13.86 -28.71
C PHE A 13 18.12 12.61 -29.07
N LEU A 14 18.39 12.00 -30.23
CA LEU A 14 17.76 10.75 -30.66
C LEU A 14 18.09 9.61 -29.68
N PHE A 15 19.33 9.51 -29.24
CA PHE A 15 19.74 8.50 -28.26
C PHE A 15 18.98 8.62 -26.92
N VAL A 16 18.81 9.85 -26.43
CA VAL A 16 18.03 10.13 -25.21
C VAL A 16 16.56 9.73 -25.40
N ILE A 17 15.96 10.06 -26.56
CA ILE A 17 14.58 9.65 -26.87
C ILE A 17 14.43 8.13 -26.90
N VAL A 18 15.37 7.41 -27.50
CA VAL A 18 15.35 5.95 -27.57
C VAL A 18 15.46 5.33 -26.18
N ILE A 19 16.36 5.84 -25.33
CA ILE A 19 16.46 5.37 -23.92
C ILE A 19 15.16 5.63 -23.17
N PHE A 20 14.59 6.82 -23.33
CA PHE A 20 13.33 7.17 -22.67
C PHE A 20 12.17 6.27 -23.13
N TYR A 21 12.08 6.00 -24.43
CA TYR A 21 11.10 5.07 -25.00
C TYR A 21 11.26 3.67 -24.44
N ILE A 22 12.49 3.11 -24.43
CA ILE A 22 12.78 1.79 -23.86
C ILE A 22 12.45 1.75 -22.36
N SER A 23 12.74 2.83 -21.64
CA SER A 23 12.45 2.93 -20.20
C SER A 23 10.94 2.94 -19.91
N LEU A 24 10.15 3.63 -20.74
CA LEU A 24 8.68 3.69 -20.61
C LEU A 24 8.00 2.38 -21.00
N THR A 25 8.59 1.61 -21.92
CA THR A 25 8.03 0.32 -22.35
C THR A 25 8.49 -0.86 -21.49
N ARG A 26 9.38 -0.62 -20.52
CA ARG A 26 9.78 -1.65 -19.57
C ARG A 26 8.61 -1.98 -18.67
N ASP A 27 8.16 -3.21 -18.79
CA ASP A 27 7.14 -3.79 -17.90
C ASP A 27 7.73 -3.89 -16.49
N THR A 28 7.35 -2.95 -15.63
CA THR A 28 7.74 -2.94 -14.21
C THR A 28 6.81 -3.85 -13.43
N ASN A 29 6.71 -5.13 -13.85
CA ASN A 29 5.98 -6.13 -13.07
C ASN A 29 6.65 -6.29 -11.71
N TYR A 30 6.09 -5.60 -10.73
CA TYR A 30 6.51 -5.67 -9.36
C TYR A 30 6.24 -7.09 -8.82
N ASN A 31 7.30 -7.88 -8.67
CA ASN A 31 7.17 -9.25 -8.18
C ASN A 31 6.90 -9.29 -6.68
N THR A 32 5.62 -9.38 -6.31
CA THR A 32 5.17 -9.51 -4.91
C THR A 32 5.33 -10.91 -4.37
N SER A 33 5.63 -11.91 -5.21
CA SER A 33 5.71 -13.32 -4.83
C SER A 33 6.77 -13.60 -3.77
N SER A 34 7.81 -12.77 -3.67
CA SER A 34 8.86 -12.91 -2.68
C SER A 34 8.41 -12.69 -1.23
N LEU A 35 7.26 -12.05 -1.01
CA LEU A 35 6.68 -11.81 0.31
C LEU A 35 5.59 -12.82 0.67
N ILE A 36 4.98 -13.48 -0.30
CA ILE A 36 3.92 -14.48 -0.09
C ILE A 36 4.50 -15.70 0.64
N ASN A 37 3.75 -16.23 1.60
CA ASN A 37 4.14 -17.32 2.50
C ASN A 37 5.34 -16.98 3.42
N LYS A 38 5.67 -15.69 3.59
CA LYS A 38 6.59 -15.24 4.64
C LYS A 38 5.81 -14.77 5.86
N GLU A 39 6.46 -14.86 6.98
CA GLU A 39 5.94 -14.32 8.22
C GLU A 39 5.95 -12.80 8.19
N THR A 40 4.89 -12.19 8.73
CA THR A 40 4.78 -10.74 8.92
C THR A 40 5.96 -10.25 9.77
N PRO A 41 6.66 -9.19 9.37
CA PRO A 41 7.79 -8.67 10.13
C PRO A 41 7.36 -8.21 11.52
N GLU A 42 8.26 -8.30 12.50
CA GLU A 42 8.05 -7.69 13.82
C GLU A 42 7.84 -6.19 13.69
N PHE A 43 6.81 -5.67 14.32
CA PHE A 43 6.53 -4.25 14.37
C PHE A 43 5.98 -3.82 15.74
N LYS A 44 6.22 -2.57 16.07
CA LYS A 44 5.57 -1.84 17.16
C LYS A 44 5.29 -0.44 16.61
N ILE A 45 4.05 -0.21 16.19
CA ILE A 45 3.62 1.02 15.53
C ILE A 45 2.69 1.79 16.44
N ILE A 46 2.86 3.12 16.49
CA ILE A 46 2.03 4.00 17.31
C ILE A 46 0.61 4.09 16.71
N SER A 47 -0.40 4.04 17.56
CA SER A 47 -1.78 4.34 17.18
C SER A 47 -1.90 5.76 16.60
N PHE A 48 -2.93 6.00 15.83
CA PHE A 48 -3.11 7.28 15.16
C PHE A 48 -3.30 8.46 16.14
N ASP A 49 -3.90 8.19 17.29
CA ASP A 49 -4.16 9.15 18.38
C ASP A 49 -3.04 9.25 19.43
N ASP A 50 -1.89 8.62 19.19
CA ASP A 50 -0.73 8.53 20.11
C ASP A 50 -1.02 7.84 21.46
N SER A 51 -2.18 7.18 21.64
CA SER A 51 -2.58 6.60 22.93
C SER A 51 -1.94 5.24 23.21
N ASN A 52 -1.68 4.44 22.16
CA ASN A 52 -1.25 3.06 22.25
C ASN A 52 -0.21 2.69 21.21
N PHE A 53 0.33 1.47 21.34
CA PHE A 53 1.13 0.82 20.29
C PHE A 53 0.44 -0.45 19.86
N TYR A 54 0.42 -0.69 18.54
CA TYR A 54 -0.01 -1.96 17.94
C TYR A 54 1.19 -2.81 17.59
N THR A 55 1.04 -4.11 17.78
CA THR A 55 2.05 -5.13 17.58
C THR A 55 1.47 -6.32 16.79
N ARG A 56 2.28 -7.33 16.54
CA ARG A 56 1.80 -8.59 15.95
C ARG A 56 0.73 -9.29 16.80
N ASP A 57 0.79 -9.18 18.13
CA ASP A 57 -0.19 -9.82 19.02
C ASP A 57 -1.59 -9.23 18.86
N ASP A 58 -1.70 -7.96 18.52
CA ASP A 58 -2.99 -7.31 18.30
C ASP A 58 -3.68 -7.82 17.03
N ILE A 59 -2.92 -8.07 15.96
CA ILE A 59 -3.45 -8.57 14.70
C ILE A 59 -3.65 -10.11 14.70
N LYS A 60 -2.93 -10.85 15.55
CA LYS A 60 -3.06 -12.31 15.70
C LYS A 60 -4.40 -12.76 16.28
N LYS A 61 -5.15 -11.86 16.91
CA LYS A 61 -6.45 -12.14 17.52
C LYS A 61 -7.56 -12.47 16.51
N ASN A 62 -7.34 -12.16 15.24
CA ASN A 62 -8.33 -12.32 14.17
C ASN A 62 -7.91 -13.44 13.20
N ASN A 63 -8.89 -14.06 12.54
CA ASN A 63 -8.61 -15.11 11.56
C ASN A 63 -7.82 -14.54 10.37
N TYR A 64 -8.20 -13.34 9.91
CA TYR A 64 -7.52 -12.61 8.85
C TYR A 64 -7.38 -11.15 9.22
N THR A 65 -6.28 -10.53 8.79
CA THR A 65 -6.06 -9.09 8.89
C THR A 65 -5.63 -8.54 7.53
N LEU A 66 -6.30 -7.49 7.08
CA LEU A 66 -5.87 -6.70 5.94
C LEU A 66 -5.16 -5.45 6.47
N ILE A 67 -3.85 -5.37 6.23
CA ILE A 67 -3.06 -4.18 6.52
C ILE A 67 -3.06 -3.31 5.27
N ASN A 68 -3.65 -2.13 5.34
CA ASN A 68 -3.70 -1.17 4.24
C ASN A 68 -2.82 0.06 4.54
N PHE A 69 -1.98 0.41 3.59
CA PHE A 69 -1.09 1.57 3.66
C PHE A 69 -1.67 2.69 2.80
N TRP A 70 -1.99 3.82 3.44
CA TRP A 70 -2.75 4.90 2.82
C TRP A 70 -2.31 6.29 3.28
N ALA A 71 -2.76 7.34 2.57
CA ALA A 71 -2.63 8.72 3.02
C ALA A 71 -3.77 9.59 2.45
N SER A 72 -4.05 10.71 3.10
CA SER A 72 -5.09 11.65 2.65
C SER A 72 -4.74 12.34 1.33
N TRP A 73 -3.46 12.55 1.05
CA TRP A 73 -2.95 13.16 -0.19
C TRP A 73 -2.88 12.17 -1.38
N CYS A 74 -3.20 10.90 -1.15
CA CYS A 74 -3.11 9.83 -2.15
C CYS A 74 -4.46 9.70 -2.91
N ALA A 75 -4.52 10.17 -4.14
CA ALA A 75 -5.75 10.08 -4.95
C ALA A 75 -6.21 8.63 -5.23
N PRO A 76 -5.34 7.65 -5.55
CA PRO A 76 -5.74 6.26 -5.69
C PRO A 76 -6.28 5.64 -4.40
N CYS A 77 -5.80 6.08 -3.21
CA CYS A 77 -6.34 5.62 -1.92
C CYS A 77 -7.82 6.01 -1.76
N LYS A 78 -8.22 7.19 -2.28
CA LYS A 78 -9.62 7.62 -2.31
C LYS A 78 -10.47 6.74 -3.22
N ILE A 79 -9.89 6.22 -4.31
CA ILE A 79 -10.60 5.34 -5.26
C ILE A 79 -10.91 3.99 -4.62
N GLU A 80 -9.98 3.39 -3.86
CA GLU A 80 -10.21 2.09 -3.20
C GLU A 80 -11.08 2.17 -1.94
N HIS A 81 -11.22 3.35 -1.36
CA HIS A 81 -11.87 3.54 -0.06
C HIS A 81 -13.28 2.90 0.05
N PRO A 82 -14.18 2.98 -0.96
CA PRO A 82 -15.46 2.27 -0.91
C PRO A 82 -15.34 0.74 -0.80
N ILE A 83 -14.26 0.16 -1.31
CA ILE A 83 -13.97 -1.28 -1.20
C ILE A 83 -13.55 -1.61 0.23
N LEU A 84 -12.69 -0.80 0.83
CA LEU A 84 -12.31 -0.95 2.24
C LEU A 84 -13.53 -0.82 3.16
N MET A 85 -14.45 0.10 2.91
CA MET A 85 -15.71 0.25 3.65
C MET A 85 -16.60 -1.01 3.55
N LYS A 86 -16.61 -1.71 2.40
CA LYS A 86 -17.32 -3.00 2.26
C LYS A 86 -16.61 -4.13 2.99
N LEU A 87 -15.28 -4.15 2.95
CA LEU A 87 -14.45 -5.17 3.64
C LEU A 87 -14.55 -5.03 5.16
N SER A 88 -14.67 -3.82 5.71
CA SER A 88 -14.79 -3.58 7.15
C SER A 88 -16.06 -4.19 7.78
N GLN A 89 -17.06 -4.55 6.96
CA GLN A 89 -18.28 -5.19 7.43
C GLN A 89 -18.16 -6.72 7.58
N LYS A 90 -16.99 -7.30 7.24
CA LYS A 90 -16.76 -8.75 7.25
C LYS A 90 -16.24 -9.22 8.59
N LYS A 91 -17.00 -10.07 9.29
CA LYS A 91 -16.70 -10.54 10.67
C LYS A 91 -15.37 -11.28 10.83
N ASN A 92 -14.89 -11.96 9.77
CA ASN A 92 -13.66 -12.74 9.82
C ASN A 92 -12.42 -11.94 9.42
N LEU A 93 -12.58 -10.66 9.10
CA LEU A 93 -11.52 -9.77 8.60
C LEU A 93 -11.40 -8.55 9.51
N MET A 94 -10.21 -8.32 10.02
CA MET A 94 -9.85 -7.07 10.69
C MET A 94 -9.09 -6.16 9.72
N LEU A 95 -9.36 -4.87 9.74
CA LEU A 95 -8.64 -3.88 8.95
C LEU A 95 -7.71 -3.06 9.85
N LEU A 96 -6.38 -3.12 9.55
CA LEU A 96 -5.38 -2.23 10.15
C LEU A 96 -4.98 -1.19 9.10
N GLY A 97 -5.36 0.07 9.31
CA GLY A 97 -4.91 1.20 8.49
C GLY A 97 -3.60 1.77 9.00
N ILE A 98 -2.58 1.83 8.14
CA ILE A 98 -1.31 2.49 8.42
C ILE A 98 -1.22 3.77 7.60
N ASN A 99 -1.41 4.91 8.26
CA ASN A 99 -1.35 6.22 7.64
C ASN A 99 0.12 6.61 7.38
N PHE A 100 0.49 6.73 6.11
CA PHE A 100 1.86 6.87 5.64
C PHE A 100 2.24 8.33 5.37
N LYS A 101 3.24 8.85 6.10
CA LYS A 101 3.84 10.19 5.88
C LYS A 101 2.79 11.28 5.62
N ASP A 102 1.78 11.33 6.45
CA ASP A 102 0.64 12.22 6.28
C ASP A 102 0.56 13.26 7.40
N LYS A 103 -0.21 14.31 7.17
CA LYS A 103 -0.56 15.30 8.18
C LYS A 103 -1.84 14.88 8.88
N GLU A 104 -1.78 14.73 10.18
CA GLU A 104 -2.89 14.23 10.99
C GLU A 104 -4.23 14.97 10.77
N PRO A 105 -4.28 16.33 10.65
CA PRO A 105 -5.54 17.00 10.36
C PRO A 105 -6.16 16.59 9.02
N GLN A 106 -5.34 16.46 7.96
CA GLN A 106 -5.82 16.03 6.65
C GLN A 106 -6.31 14.58 6.65
N ALA A 107 -5.59 13.69 7.35
CA ALA A 107 -6.00 12.31 7.52
C ALA A 107 -7.32 12.19 8.30
N LYS A 108 -7.51 12.99 9.35
CA LYS A 108 -8.78 13.07 10.08
C LYS A 108 -9.93 13.57 9.21
N THR A 109 -9.71 14.61 8.42
CA THR A 109 -10.70 15.12 7.46
C THR A 109 -11.07 14.05 6.44
N PHE A 110 -10.09 13.36 5.85
CA PHE A 110 -10.32 12.26 4.90
C PHE A 110 -11.24 11.19 5.49
N LEU A 111 -10.95 10.71 6.72
CA LEU A 111 -11.76 9.67 7.36
C LEU A 111 -13.14 10.20 7.83
N SER A 112 -13.25 11.48 8.18
CA SER A 112 -14.56 12.06 8.55
C SER A 112 -15.49 12.24 7.36
N GLU A 113 -14.95 12.52 6.17
CA GLU A 113 -15.71 12.70 4.94
C GLU A 113 -16.11 11.37 4.28
N LEU A 114 -15.23 10.37 4.30
CA LEU A 114 -15.42 9.11 3.57
C LEU A 114 -15.82 7.93 4.46
N GLY A 115 -15.79 8.10 5.78
CA GLY A 115 -15.95 7.06 6.78
C GLY A 115 -14.60 6.45 7.18
N ASN A 116 -14.57 5.77 8.33
CA ASN A 116 -13.39 5.05 8.80
C ASN A 116 -13.62 3.53 8.67
N PRO A 117 -12.92 2.84 7.75
CA PRO A 117 -13.05 1.40 7.56
C PRO A 117 -12.17 0.58 8.54
N TYR A 118 -11.29 1.21 9.32
CA TYR A 118 -10.25 0.53 10.08
C TYR A 118 -10.69 0.21 11.51
N ASP A 119 -10.48 -1.04 11.94
CA ASP A 119 -10.61 -1.46 13.33
C ASP A 119 -9.45 -0.95 14.17
N LEU A 120 -8.23 -0.97 13.58
CA LEU A 120 -7.03 -0.40 14.16
C LEU A 120 -6.47 0.65 13.18
N LEU A 121 -6.15 1.82 13.71
CA LEU A 121 -5.59 2.91 12.92
C LEU A 121 -4.25 3.34 13.53
N ALA A 122 -3.20 3.23 12.73
CA ALA A 122 -1.82 3.58 13.10
C ALA A 122 -1.25 4.66 12.19
N LYS A 123 -0.14 5.28 12.59
CA LYS A 123 0.58 6.26 11.77
C LYS A 123 2.06 5.90 11.65
N ASP A 124 2.57 6.02 10.43
CA ASP A 124 3.98 5.83 10.07
C ASP A 124 4.58 7.14 9.54
N LYS A 125 4.84 8.07 10.45
CA LYS A 125 5.33 9.44 10.12
C LYS A 125 6.58 9.44 9.24
N ASN A 126 7.44 8.46 9.40
CA ASN A 126 8.74 8.38 8.72
C ASN A 126 8.79 7.33 7.61
N GLY A 127 7.75 6.51 7.43
CA GLY A 127 7.70 5.42 6.46
C GLY A 127 8.56 4.20 6.84
N LYS A 128 9.09 4.14 8.06
CA LYS A 128 9.97 3.04 8.49
C LYS A 128 9.25 1.69 8.57
N HIS A 129 8.02 1.70 9.06
CA HIS A 129 7.21 0.48 9.15
C HIS A 129 6.79 0.02 7.76
N SER A 130 6.34 0.93 6.91
CA SER A 130 5.98 0.63 5.51
C SER A 130 7.13 -0.06 4.78
N VAL A 131 8.36 0.43 4.91
CA VAL A 131 9.55 -0.21 4.31
C VAL A 131 9.78 -1.62 4.86
N LYS A 132 9.59 -1.86 6.18
CA LYS A 132 9.70 -3.20 6.77
C LYS A 132 8.71 -4.20 6.18
N PHE A 133 7.50 -3.73 5.87
CA PHE A 133 6.47 -4.52 5.18
C PHE A 133 6.70 -4.66 3.68
N GLY A 134 7.81 -4.12 3.16
CA GLY A 134 8.12 -4.16 1.74
C GLY A 134 7.16 -3.32 0.90
N ILE A 135 6.66 -2.20 1.45
CA ILE A 135 5.79 -1.26 0.76
C ILE A 135 6.66 -0.27 -0.02
N TYR A 136 6.38 -0.11 -1.29
CA TYR A 136 7.13 0.76 -2.20
C TYR A 136 6.35 2.01 -2.58
N GLY A 137 5.03 1.93 -2.50
CA GLY A 137 4.13 3.02 -2.80
C GLY A 137 2.81 2.88 -2.04
N ILE A 138 1.92 3.83 -2.21
CA ILE A 138 0.56 3.77 -1.67
C ILE A 138 -0.47 4.07 -2.77
N PRO A 139 -1.65 3.41 -2.71
CA PRO A 139 -2.01 2.39 -1.73
C PRO A 139 -1.37 1.05 -2.01
N GLU A 140 -1.07 0.32 -0.96
CA GLU A 140 -0.76 -1.11 -1.01
C GLU A 140 -1.46 -1.81 0.16
N SER A 141 -1.86 -3.06 -0.03
CA SER A 141 -2.50 -3.86 1.02
C SER A 141 -1.87 -5.24 1.15
N ILE A 142 -1.78 -5.75 2.38
CA ILE A 142 -1.27 -7.08 2.70
C ILE A 142 -2.33 -7.83 3.48
N LEU A 143 -2.76 -9.00 2.97
CA LEU A 143 -3.65 -9.91 3.67
C LEU A 143 -2.81 -10.96 4.40
N ILE A 144 -3.03 -11.10 5.70
CA ILE A 144 -2.37 -12.06 6.57
C ILE A 144 -3.38 -12.94 7.29
N ASN A 145 -2.98 -14.17 7.65
CA ASN A 145 -3.78 -15.08 8.45
C ASN A 145 -3.41 -14.99 9.95
N LYS A 146 -4.11 -15.74 10.80
CA LYS A 146 -3.87 -15.77 12.25
C LYS A 146 -2.50 -16.32 12.65
N GLU A 147 -1.85 -17.09 11.78
CA GLU A 147 -0.47 -17.55 11.93
C GLU A 147 0.56 -16.47 11.55
N LEU A 148 0.10 -15.26 11.23
CA LEU A 148 0.90 -14.12 10.79
C LEU A 148 1.63 -14.34 9.45
N MET A 149 1.15 -15.27 8.63
CA MET A 149 1.70 -15.50 7.30
C MET A 149 1.05 -14.58 6.27
N ILE A 150 1.86 -13.98 5.42
CA ILE A 150 1.38 -13.15 4.30
C ILE A 150 0.78 -14.06 3.24
N ILE A 151 -0.53 -13.95 3.01
CA ILE A 151 -1.28 -14.75 2.02
C ILE A 151 -1.32 -14.05 0.68
N ARG A 152 -1.54 -12.74 0.69
CA ARG A 152 -1.64 -11.90 -0.52
C ARG A 152 -1.05 -10.53 -0.28
N LYS A 153 -0.52 -9.96 -1.34
CA LYS A 153 -0.14 -8.55 -1.42
C LYS A 153 -0.78 -7.92 -2.64
N PHE A 154 -1.43 -6.79 -2.44
CA PHE A 154 -2.08 -5.99 -3.47
C PHE A 154 -1.28 -4.70 -3.65
N VAL A 155 -0.88 -4.40 -4.88
CA VAL A 155 -0.13 -3.19 -5.24
C VAL A 155 -1.03 -2.27 -6.04
N GLY A 156 -1.15 -1.04 -5.61
CA GLY A 156 -2.13 -0.10 -6.15
C GLY A 156 -3.51 -0.22 -5.49
N PRO A 157 -4.49 0.53 -5.98
CA PRO A 157 -5.82 0.56 -5.40
C PRO A 157 -6.54 -0.78 -5.57
N LEU A 158 -7.16 -1.26 -4.50
CA LEU A 158 -7.99 -2.47 -4.52
C LEU A 158 -9.10 -2.34 -5.55
N SER A 159 -9.22 -3.34 -6.41
CA SER A 159 -10.27 -3.48 -7.42
C SER A 159 -11.44 -4.32 -6.90
N VAL A 160 -12.53 -4.39 -7.68
CA VAL A 160 -13.65 -5.30 -7.38
C VAL A 160 -13.20 -6.76 -7.43
N ASP A 161 -12.27 -7.11 -8.32
CA ASP A 161 -11.72 -8.47 -8.40
C ASP A 161 -10.88 -8.79 -7.17
N ASP A 162 -10.12 -7.82 -6.64
CA ASP A 162 -9.38 -7.99 -5.38
C ASP A 162 -10.32 -8.19 -4.21
N TYR A 163 -11.41 -7.43 -4.15
CA TYR A 163 -12.48 -7.65 -3.15
C TYR A 163 -12.99 -9.08 -3.22
N ASN A 164 -13.39 -9.58 -4.41
CA ASN A 164 -13.91 -10.94 -4.58
C ASN A 164 -12.86 -12.00 -4.20
N ASN A 165 -11.59 -11.78 -4.54
CA ASN A 165 -10.49 -12.66 -4.15
C ASN A 165 -10.30 -12.70 -2.63
N ILE A 166 -10.37 -11.57 -1.94
CA ILE A 166 -10.29 -11.49 -0.47
C ILE A 166 -11.45 -12.26 0.14
N ILE A 167 -12.69 -12.02 -0.31
CA ILE A 167 -13.89 -12.70 0.19
C ILE A 167 -13.75 -14.23 0.06
N LYS A 168 -13.32 -14.73 -1.11
CA LYS A 168 -13.11 -16.16 -1.33
C LYS A 168 -12.09 -16.79 -0.38
N ILE A 169 -11.12 -16.00 0.13
CA ILE A 169 -10.10 -16.51 1.05
C ILE A 169 -10.63 -16.55 2.49
N ILE A 170 -11.46 -15.57 2.88
CA ILE A 170 -11.88 -15.40 4.28
C ILE A 170 -13.20 -16.09 4.62
N GLU A 171 -14.00 -16.48 3.63
CA GLU A 171 -15.24 -17.27 3.74
C GLU A 171 -14.98 -18.76 3.55
#